data_ca9a4e7fb22df7bf860079303683fb51
#
_entry.id   ca9a4e7fb22df7bf860079303683fb51
#
_cell.length_a   1.000
_cell.length_b   1.000
_cell.length_c   1.000
_cell.angle_alpha   90.00
_cell.angle_beta   90.00
_cell.angle_gamma   90.00
#
_symmetry.space_group_name_H-M   'P 1'
#
loop_
_entity.id
_entity.type
_entity.pdbx_description
1 polymer ?
#
loop_
_entity_poly.entity_id
_entity_poly.type
_entity_poly.pdbx_seq_one_letter_code
_entity_poly.pdbx_strand_id
1 'polypeptide(L)'
;MVCSGMVSPGDERRQPRMPESEASHDRSVACLNETSRVDQYTGNHDEAFMRRALALARHAAAHGEVPVGALLVIAGKIAGEGWNQSILKHDPSAHAEIQALRAAGERLANYRFPGSTLYVTLEPCPMCVGAILHARVTQIVFAAADTKTGALGGAFDLQAAQRHNHRCRVTGGVLSEPAGELLRRFFQARRRTAT
;
A
#
# COMPACT_ATOMS: atom_id res chain seq x y z
N MET A 1 5.42 34.62 -51.93
CA MET A 1 5.95 35.80 -51.20
C MET A 1 6.61 35.29 -49.94
N VAL A 2 7.92 35.47 -49.88
CA VAL A 2 8.82 34.95 -48.84
C VAL A 2 9.01 36.07 -47.84
N CYS A 3 8.94 35.81 -46.53
CA CYS A 3 9.57 36.64 -45.53
C CYS A 3 10.27 35.78 -44.50
N SER A 4 11.59 35.75 -44.63
CA SER A 4 12.53 35.32 -43.63
C SER A 4 12.58 36.28 -42.45
N GLY A 5 12.58 35.73 -41.24
CA GLY A 5 12.90 36.47 -40.01
C GLY A 5 13.99 35.73 -39.25
N MET A 6 15.19 36.30 -39.25
CA MET A 6 16.38 35.88 -38.50
C MET A 6 16.15 36.01 -36.99
N VAL A 7 16.55 35.03 -36.23
CA VAL A 7 16.72 35.09 -34.76
C VAL A 7 18.21 35.02 -34.47
N SER A 8 18.73 36.04 -33.80
CA SER A 8 20.11 36.19 -33.32
C SER A 8 20.35 35.37 -32.03
N PRO A 9 21.55 34.87 -31.81
CA PRO A 9 21.94 34.16 -30.58
C PRO A 9 22.55 35.14 -29.56
N GLY A 10 22.34 34.86 -28.28
CA GLY A 10 23.16 35.45 -27.23
C GLY A 10 22.40 35.81 -25.97
N ASP A 11 22.51 35.03 -24.95
CA ASP A 11 22.91 35.48 -23.61
C ASP A 11 23.22 34.27 -22.70
N GLU A 12 24.50 33.88 -22.65
CA GLU A 12 25.06 32.97 -21.64
C GLU A 12 25.25 33.75 -20.34
N ARG A 13 24.35 33.60 -19.38
CA ARG A 13 24.62 34.05 -18.02
C ARG A 13 25.32 32.94 -17.22
N ARG A 14 26.64 33.12 -17.06
CA ARG A 14 27.51 32.35 -16.14
C ARG A 14 26.97 32.44 -14.71
N GLN A 15 26.73 31.29 -14.13
CA GLN A 15 26.54 31.17 -12.67
C GLN A 15 27.91 31.15 -11.97
N PRO A 16 28.06 31.82 -10.81
CA PRO A 16 29.32 31.82 -10.05
C PRO A 16 29.55 30.46 -9.35
N ARG A 17 30.79 29.97 -9.44
CA ARG A 17 31.29 28.81 -8.69
C ARG A 17 31.47 29.21 -7.22
N MET A 18 30.94 28.40 -6.31
CA MET A 18 31.23 28.45 -4.88
C MET A 18 32.56 27.72 -4.58
N PRO A 19 33.36 28.19 -3.62
CA PRO A 19 34.65 27.60 -3.31
C PRO A 19 34.53 26.28 -2.52
N GLU A 20 35.37 25.33 -2.87
CA GLU A 20 35.62 24.11 -2.11
C GLU A 20 36.34 24.46 -0.81
N SER A 21 35.73 24.15 0.34
CA SER A 21 36.43 24.13 1.63
C SER A 21 36.71 22.70 2.06
N GLU A 22 37.94 22.32 2.03
CA GLU A 22 38.48 21.12 2.68
C GLU A 22 38.19 21.17 4.17
N ALA A 23 37.55 20.14 4.70
CA ALA A 23 37.58 19.81 6.11
C ALA A 23 37.61 18.29 6.27
N SER A 24 38.81 17.76 6.36
CA SER A 24 39.11 16.45 6.87
C SER A 24 38.62 16.36 8.33
N HIS A 25 37.65 15.47 8.60
CA HIS A 25 37.44 14.94 9.95
C HIS A 25 37.24 13.44 9.88
N ASP A 26 38.28 12.75 10.28
CA ASP A 26 38.31 11.37 10.76
C ASP A 26 37.21 11.18 11.82
N ARG A 27 36.23 10.32 11.54
CA ARG A 27 35.36 9.71 12.54
C ARG A 27 35.14 8.25 12.17
N SER A 28 36.11 7.45 12.49
CA SER A 28 35.92 6.05 12.86
C SER A 28 35.09 6.01 14.16
N VAL A 29 33.78 5.94 14.06
CA VAL A 29 32.90 5.62 15.19
C VAL A 29 31.96 4.53 14.78
N ALA A 30 32.29 3.33 15.23
CA ALA A 30 31.41 2.23 15.62
C ALA A 30 30.04 2.16 14.93
N CYS A 31 29.98 1.41 13.81
CA CYS A 31 28.75 0.82 13.31
C CYS A 31 28.36 -0.35 14.25
N LEU A 32 27.70 -0.03 15.36
CA LEU A 32 27.18 -1.01 16.31
C LEU A 32 25.65 -0.92 16.33
N ASN A 33 25.01 -1.94 15.75
CA ASN A 33 23.72 -2.47 16.19
C ASN A 33 22.50 -1.53 16.20
N GLU A 34 22.15 -0.88 15.09
CA GLU A 34 20.82 -0.23 14.96
C GLU A 34 19.74 -1.14 14.35
N THR A 35 20.10 -2.26 13.76
CA THR A 35 19.16 -3.18 13.11
C THR A 35 18.22 -3.90 14.07
N SER A 36 18.59 -4.11 15.32
CA SER A 36 17.75 -4.84 16.29
C SER A 36 16.71 -3.99 17.03
N ARG A 37 16.79 -2.65 16.96
CA ARG A 37 15.80 -1.76 17.59
C ARG A 37 14.67 -1.33 16.65
N VAL A 38 14.87 -1.39 15.35
CA VAL A 38 13.84 -1.02 14.34
C VAL A 38 12.75 -2.08 14.29
N ASP A 39 13.07 -3.36 14.43
CA ASP A 39 12.11 -4.47 14.31
C ASP A 39 11.13 -4.58 15.47
N GLN A 40 11.49 -4.17 16.68
CA GLN A 40 10.57 -4.19 17.83
C GLN A 40 9.57 -3.03 17.84
N TYR A 41 9.90 -1.89 17.22
CA TYR A 41 8.98 -0.75 17.10
C TYR A 41 7.99 -0.90 15.93
N THR A 42 8.36 -1.60 14.86
CA THR A 42 7.50 -1.82 13.69
C THR A 42 6.35 -2.77 14.02
N GLY A 43 6.57 -3.85 14.74
CA GLY A 43 5.53 -4.84 15.07
C GLY A 43 4.34 -4.27 15.84
N ASN A 44 4.57 -3.32 16.76
CA ASN A 44 3.49 -2.71 17.54
C ASN A 44 2.65 -1.72 16.71
N HIS A 45 3.29 -1.02 15.76
CA HIS A 45 2.59 -0.10 14.84
C HIS A 45 1.80 -0.86 13.79
N ASP A 46 2.36 -1.90 13.19
CA ASP A 46 1.68 -2.73 12.18
C ASP A 46 0.44 -3.41 12.75
N GLU A 47 0.53 -3.94 13.97
CA GLU A 47 -0.63 -4.50 14.65
C GLU A 47 -1.71 -3.45 14.95
N ALA A 48 -1.35 -2.24 15.37
CA ALA A 48 -2.31 -1.18 15.66
C ALA A 48 -3.12 -0.80 14.40
N PHE A 49 -2.46 -0.62 13.25
CA PHE A 49 -3.13 -0.38 11.99
C PHE A 49 -3.93 -1.59 11.51
N MET A 50 -3.41 -2.81 11.68
CA MET A 50 -4.13 -4.01 11.31
C MET A 50 -5.40 -4.21 12.17
N ARG A 51 -5.38 -3.88 13.46
CA ARG A 51 -6.60 -3.88 14.30
C ARG A 51 -7.65 -2.89 13.77
N ARG A 52 -7.23 -1.73 13.27
CA ARG A 52 -8.16 -0.78 12.61
C ARG A 52 -8.72 -1.38 11.31
N ALA A 53 -7.88 -2.01 10.47
CA ALA A 53 -8.34 -2.71 9.27
C ALA A 53 -9.33 -3.84 9.61
N LEU A 54 -9.09 -4.60 10.68
CA LEU A 54 -10.03 -5.62 11.17
C LEU A 54 -11.37 -5.02 11.64
N ALA A 55 -11.39 -3.81 12.20
CA ALA A 55 -12.63 -3.13 12.52
C ALA A 55 -13.44 -2.80 11.26
N LEU A 56 -12.79 -2.34 10.19
CA LEU A 56 -13.42 -2.12 8.88
C LEU A 56 -13.91 -3.45 8.25
N ALA A 57 -13.18 -4.55 8.41
CA ALA A 57 -13.62 -5.85 7.95
C ALA A 57 -14.87 -6.34 8.68
N ARG A 58 -14.98 -6.10 10.01
CA ARG A 58 -16.21 -6.40 10.76
C ARG A 58 -17.37 -5.53 10.29
N HIS A 59 -17.12 -4.27 9.98
CA HIS A 59 -18.10 -3.36 9.39
C HIS A 59 -18.62 -3.91 8.05
N ALA A 60 -17.73 -4.38 7.17
CA ALA A 60 -18.11 -5.04 5.92
C ALA A 60 -19.03 -6.25 6.18
N ALA A 61 -18.66 -7.13 7.12
CA ALA A 61 -19.48 -8.29 7.49
C ALA A 61 -20.88 -7.91 7.95
N ALA A 62 -21.02 -6.84 8.75
CA ALA A 62 -22.30 -6.34 9.24
C ALA A 62 -23.21 -5.83 8.10
N HIS A 63 -22.63 -5.47 6.96
CA HIS A 63 -23.36 -5.05 5.75
C HIS A 63 -23.51 -6.18 4.71
N GLY A 64 -23.23 -7.43 5.09
CA GLY A 64 -23.36 -8.59 4.19
C GLY A 64 -22.25 -8.73 3.16
N GLU A 65 -21.19 -7.94 3.26
CA GLU A 65 -20.02 -7.98 2.39
C GLU A 65 -18.97 -8.97 2.90
N VAL A 66 -18.11 -9.44 2.01
CA VAL A 66 -16.93 -10.21 2.40
C VAL A 66 -16.09 -9.38 3.38
N PRO A 67 -15.74 -9.90 4.57
CA PRO A 67 -15.11 -9.13 5.63
C PRO A 67 -13.64 -8.82 5.34
N VAL A 68 -13.42 -7.85 4.50
CA VAL A 68 -12.11 -7.29 4.19
C VAL A 68 -12.11 -5.80 4.49
N GLY A 69 -11.07 -5.34 5.15
CA GLY A 69 -10.82 -3.94 5.45
C GLY A 69 -9.38 -3.56 5.12
N ALA A 70 -9.17 -2.33 4.68
CA ALA A 70 -7.87 -1.81 4.30
C ALA A 70 -7.64 -0.37 4.74
N LEU A 71 -6.38 0.00 4.97
CA LEU A 71 -5.91 1.35 5.29
C LEU A 71 -4.73 1.72 4.42
N LEU A 72 -4.69 2.95 3.90
CA LEU A 72 -3.46 3.54 3.40
C LEU A 72 -2.88 4.49 4.43
N VAL A 73 -1.64 4.26 4.85
CA VAL A 73 -0.93 5.03 5.87
C VAL A 73 0.27 5.73 5.24
N ILE A 74 0.43 7.03 5.52
CA ILE A 74 1.56 7.85 5.09
C ILE A 74 2.10 8.60 6.30
N ALA A 75 3.41 8.52 6.56
CA ALA A 75 4.06 9.17 7.70
C ALA A 75 3.32 8.91 9.04
N GLY A 76 2.90 7.65 9.28
CA GLY A 76 2.20 7.23 10.48
C GLY A 76 0.75 7.72 10.61
N LYS A 77 0.18 8.37 9.59
CA LYS A 77 -1.20 8.85 9.59
C LYS A 77 -2.04 8.13 8.55
N ILE A 78 -3.28 7.79 8.90
CA ILE A 78 -4.23 7.18 7.98
C ILE A 78 -4.61 8.22 6.92
N ALA A 79 -4.27 7.96 5.67
CA ALA A 79 -4.60 8.79 4.51
C ALA A 79 -5.94 8.38 3.88
N GLY A 80 -6.27 7.08 3.89
CA GLY A 80 -7.53 6.55 3.38
C GLY A 80 -7.89 5.25 4.07
N GLU A 81 -9.19 4.98 4.18
CA GLU A 81 -9.77 3.76 4.74
C GLU A 81 -10.74 3.16 3.72
N GLY A 82 -10.82 1.85 3.69
CA GLY A 82 -11.72 1.12 2.82
C GLY A 82 -12.17 -0.20 3.43
N TRP A 83 -13.34 -0.63 3.03
CA TRP A 83 -13.89 -1.96 3.30
C TRP A 83 -14.57 -2.49 2.06
N ASN A 84 -14.74 -3.78 1.94
CA ASN A 84 -15.33 -4.40 0.75
C ASN A 84 -16.78 -3.96 0.58
N GLN A 85 -17.13 -3.49 -0.62
CA GLN A 85 -18.46 -2.93 -0.96
C GLN A 85 -18.96 -3.42 -2.33
N SER A 86 -18.50 -4.58 -2.79
CA SER A 86 -18.81 -5.07 -4.13
C SER A 86 -20.28 -5.33 -4.34
N ILE A 87 -20.97 -5.87 -3.34
CA ILE A 87 -22.40 -6.13 -3.40
C ILE A 87 -23.20 -4.82 -3.28
N LEU A 88 -22.87 -4.01 -2.28
CA LEU A 88 -23.57 -2.76 -2.00
C LEU A 88 -23.50 -1.76 -3.16
N LYS A 89 -22.35 -1.69 -3.83
CA LYS A 89 -22.11 -0.77 -4.95
C LYS A 89 -22.42 -1.37 -6.33
N HIS A 90 -22.72 -2.66 -6.41
CA HIS A 90 -22.79 -3.41 -7.68
C HIS A 90 -21.52 -3.21 -8.53
N ASP A 91 -20.36 -3.14 -7.88
CA ASP A 91 -19.06 -2.84 -8.47
C ASP A 91 -18.06 -3.97 -8.11
N PRO A 92 -17.67 -4.82 -9.08
CA PRO A 92 -16.72 -5.90 -8.83
C PRO A 92 -15.31 -5.40 -8.42
N SER A 93 -15.02 -4.14 -8.68
CA SER A 93 -13.75 -3.52 -8.30
C SER A 93 -13.77 -2.89 -6.90
N ALA A 94 -14.91 -2.83 -6.21
CA ALA A 94 -15.06 -2.18 -4.91
C ALA A 94 -14.49 -3.00 -3.74
N HIS A 95 -13.29 -3.56 -3.92
CA HIS A 95 -12.54 -4.21 -2.87
C HIS A 95 -11.99 -3.18 -1.86
N ALA A 96 -11.74 -3.61 -0.63
CA ALA A 96 -11.29 -2.76 0.46
C ALA A 96 -10.06 -1.92 0.10
N GLU A 97 -9.07 -2.52 -0.58
CA GLU A 97 -7.83 -1.86 -1.02
C GLU A 97 -8.13 -0.74 -2.02
N ILE A 98 -9.01 -1.00 -2.99
CA ILE A 98 -9.41 -0.01 -3.98
C ILE A 98 -10.15 1.15 -3.32
N GLN A 99 -11.03 0.85 -2.36
CA GLN A 99 -11.74 1.89 -1.61
C GLN A 99 -10.76 2.75 -0.77
N ALA A 100 -9.79 2.13 -0.11
CA ALA A 100 -8.76 2.85 0.65
C ALA A 100 -7.89 3.75 -0.24
N LEU A 101 -7.48 3.26 -1.43
CA LEU A 101 -6.72 4.04 -2.41
C LEU A 101 -7.54 5.22 -2.95
N ARG A 102 -8.84 5.02 -3.27
CA ARG A 102 -9.75 6.09 -3.72
C ARG A 102 -9.92 7.16 -2.65
N ALA A 103 -10.22 6.77 -1.41
CA ALA A 103 -10.37 7.71 -0.29
C ALA A 103 -9.08 8.53 -0.04
N ALA A 104 -7.92 7.89 -0.15
CA ALA A 104 -6.64 8.60 -0.07
C ALA A 104 -6.42 9.55 -1.26
N GLY A 105 -6.79 9.12 -2.47
CA GLY A 105 -6.70 9.94 -3.68
C GLY A 105 -7.52 11.21 -3.61
N GLU A 106 -8.77 11.09 -3.18
CA GLU A 106 -9.68 12.23 -2.96
C GLU A 106 -9.13 13.19 -1.90
N ARG A 107 -8.71 12.64 -0.74
CA ARG A 107 -8.19 13.45 0.36
C ARG A 107 -6.91 14.20 0.02
N LEU A 108 -5.99 13.57 -0.75
CA LEU A 108 -4.66 14.11 -1.03
C LEU A 108 -4.58 14.78 -2.41
N ALA A 109 -5.65 14.75 -3.20
CA ALA A 109 -5.70 15.19 -4.59
C ALA A 109 -4.54 14.60 -5.42
N ASN A 110 -4.20 13.32 -5.17
CA ASN A 110 -3.10 12.62 -5.83
C ASN A 110 -3.45 11.15 -6.01
N TYR A 111 -2.94 10.52 -7.08
CA TYR A 111 -3.12 9.09 -7.36
C TYR A 111 -1.87 8.25 -7.06
N ARG A 112 -0.75 8.87 -6.69
CA ARG A 112 0.49 8.19 -6.33
C ARG A 112 0.84 8.46 -4.88
N PHE A 113 1.22 7.40 -4.16
CA PHE A 113 1.45 7.43 -2.71
C PHE A 113 2.83 6.86 -2.34
N PRO A 114 3.94 7.47 -2.83
CA PRO A 114 5.27 7.03 -2.45
C PRO A 114 5.46 7.22 -0.94
N GLY A 115 6.20 6.30 -0.30
CA GLY A 115 6.41 6.32 1.15
C GLY A 115 5.23 5.82 1.97
N SER A 116 4.16 5.32 1.33
CA SER A 116 2.98 4.77 2.02
C SER A 116 3.11 3.29 2.34
N THR A 117 2.34 2.84 3.33
CA THR A 117 2.08 1.44 3.65
C THR A 117 0.57 1.16 3.53
N LEU A 118 0.20 0.13 2.78
CA LEU A 118 -1.15 -0.38 2.73
C LEU A 118 -1.29 -1.55 3.69
N TYR A 119 -2.21 -1.46 4.63
CA TYR A 119 -2.62 -2.54 5.54
C TYR A 119 -3.93 -3.13 5.04
N VAL A 120 -4.02 -4.45 4.97
CA VAL A 120 -5.24 -5.15 4.51
C VAL A 120 -5.41 -6.48 5.25
N THR A 121 -6.65 -6.82 5.58
CA THR A 121 -6.94 -8.02 6.39
C THR A 121 -6.85 -9.34 5.62
N LEU A 122 -6.84 -9.30 4.30
CA LEU A 122 -6.68 -10.46 3.41
C LEU A 122 -5.65 -10.14 2.35
N GLU A 123 -4.86 -11.13 1.94
CA GLU A 123 -3.89 -10.98 0.85
C GLU A 123 -4.56 -10.44 -0.41
N PRO A 124 -4.02 -9.37 -1.03
CA PRO A 124 -4.61 -8.75 -2.20
C PRO A 124 -4.64 -9.67 -3.43
N CYS A 125 -5.75 -9.61 -4.16
CA CYS A 125 -5.93 -10.29 -5.44
C CYS A 125 -5.17 -9.55 -6.57
N PRO A 126 -5.05 -10.13 -7.80
CA PRO A 126 -4.32 -9.51 -8.92
C PRO A 126 -4.77 -8.10 -9.27
N MET A 127 -6.08 -7.84 -9.27
CA MET A 127 -6.65 -6.52 -9.54
C MET A 127 -6.14 -5.48 -8.52
N CYS A 128 -6.20 -5.83 -7.23
CA CYS A 128 -5.75 -4.95 -6.16
C CYS A 128 -4.24 -4.74 -6.19
N VAL A 129 -3.44 -5.79 -6.40
CA VAL A 129 -1.98 -5.66 -6.55
C VAL A 129 -1.65 -4.75 -7.73
N GLY A 130 -2.31 -4.90 -8.87
CA GLY A 130 -2.15 -4.01 -10.02
C GLY A 130 -2.40 -2.55 -9.66
N ALA A 131 -3.51 -2.25 -8.99
CA ALA A 131 -3.83 -0.89 -8.55
C ALA A 131 -2.80 -0.32 -7.55
N ILE A 132 -2.37 -1.13 -6.58
CA ILE A 132 -1.35 -0.79 -5.58
C ILE A 132 -0.01 -0.42 -6.24
N LEU A 133 0.43 -1.20 -7.23
CA LEU A 133 1.66 -0.91 -7.99
C LEU A 133 1.54 0.39 -8.79
N HIS A 134 0.40 0.63 -9.45
CA HIS A 134 0.14 1.89 -10.15
C HIS A 134 0.10 3.09 -9.21
N ALA A 135 -0.46 2.92 -8.01
CA ALA A 135 -0.48 3.93 -6.97
C ALA A 135 0.89 4.18 -6.29
N ARG A 136 1.93 3.42 -6.64
CA ARG A 136 3.29 3.57 -6.08
C ARG A 136 3.36 3.37 -4.57
N VAL A 137 2.51 2.52 -4.02
CA VAL A 137 2.57 2.13 -2.61
C VAL A 137 3.92 1.46 -2.33
N THR A 138 4.58 1.86 -1.23
CA THR A 138 5.93 1.38 -0.93
C THR A 138 5.94 0.03 -0.22
N GLN A 139 4.94 -0.21 0.64
CA GLN A 139 4.84 -1.44 1.42
C GLN A 139 3.39 -1.92 1.50
N ILE A 140 3.23 -3.23 1.48
CA ILE A 140 1.97 -3.92 1.74
C ILE A 140 2.15 -4.77 2.98
N VAL A 141 1.24 -4.64 3.94
CA VAL A 141 1.13 -5.49 5.13
C VAL A 141 -0.23 -6.16 5.10
N PHE A 142 -0.26 -7.49 5.01
CA PHE A 142 -1.52 -8.22 5.02
C PHE A 142 -1.62 -9.21 6.20
N ALA A 143 -2.86 -9.51 6.61
CA ALA A 143 -3.11 -10.43 7.72
C ALA A 143 -3.17 -11.88 7.24
N ALA A 144 -4.30 -12.32 6.69
CA ALA A 144 -4.50 -13.69 6.24
C ALA A 144 -4.01 -13.88 4.80
N ALA A 145 -3.30 -14.97 4.53
CA ALA A 145 -2.97 -15.38 3.16
C ALA A 145 -4.21 -15.91 2.44
N ASP A 146 -4.27 -15.69 1.13
CA ASP A 146 -5.31 -16.25 0.26
C ASP A 146 -4.69 -17.24 -0.74
N THR A 147 -4.85 -18.52 -0.45
CA THR A 147 -4.33 -19.61 -1.28
C THR A 147 -5.12 -19.82 -2.59
N LYS A 148 -6.24 -19.11 -2.80
CA LYS A 148 -7.08 -19.23 -3.99
C LYS A 148 -6.84 -18.13 -4.99
N THR A 149 -6.78 -16.88 -4.54
CA THR A 149 -6.71 -15.70 -5.39
C THR A 149 -5.65 -14.68 -4.96
N GLY A 150 -4.92 -14.95 -3.88
CA GLY A 150 -3.85 -14.07 -3.40
C GLY A 150 -2.70 -13.97 -4.41
N ALA A 151 -2.23 -12.76 -4.66
CA ALA A 151 -1.27 -12.48 -5.72
C ALA A 151 0.08 -11.95 -5.20
N LEU A 152 0.40 -12.27 -3.93
CA LEU A 152 1.67 -11.88 -3.28
C LEU A 152 2.37 -13.09 -2.61
N GLY A 153 2.10 -14.29 -3.11
CA GLY A 153 2.70 -15.56 -2.68
C GLY A 153 1.69 -16.61 -2.22
N GLY A 154 0.41 -16.26 -2.02
CA GLY A 154 -0.63 -17.20 -1.62
C GLY A 154 -1.00 -18.18 -2.72
N ALA A 155 -1.59 -17.73 -3.82
CA ALA A 155 -1.86 -18.54 -5.00
C ALA A 155 -0.72 -18.43 -6.03
N PHE A 156 -0.18 -17.23 -6.22
CA PHE A 156 0.97 -16.92 -7.06
C PHE A 156 1.55 -15.56 -6.65
N ASP A 157 2.71 -15.18 -7.22
CA ASP A 157 3.33 -13.88 -6.99
C ASP A 157 3.34 -13.05 -8.28
N LEU A 158 2.45 -12.05 -8.35
CA LEU A 158 2.34 -11.17 -9.50
C LEU A 158 3.58 -10.29 -9.67
N GLN A 159 4.23 -9.88 -8.58
CA GLN A 159 5.44 -9.05 -8.66
C GLN A 159 6.65 -9.82 -9.19
N ALA A 160 6.75 -11.12 -8.88
CA ALA A 160 7.81 -11.97 -9.40
C ALA A 160 7.56 -12.37 -10.87
N ALA A 161 6.29 -12.58 -11.26
CA ALA A 161 5.91 -13.10 -12.58
C ALA A 161 6.06 -12.10 -13.72
N GLN A 162 6.10 -10.78 -13.45
CA GLN A 162 6.07 -9.75 -14.49
C GLN A 162 7.11 -8.66 -14.26
N ARG A 163 7.44 -7.94 -15.37
CA ARG A 163 8.26 -6.72 -15.27
C ARG A 163 7.39 -5.53 -14.89
N HIS A 164 7.55 -5.05 -13.67
CA HIS A 164 6.87 -3.87 -13.16
C HIS A 164 7.83 -2.70 -13.01
N ASN A 165 7.34 -1.48 -13.28
CA ASN A 165 8.09 -0.24 -13.05
C ASN A 165 8.17 0.13 -11.57
N HIS A 166 7.51 -0.61 -10.69
CA HIS A 166 7.48 -0.43 -9.25
C HIS A 166 7.28 -1.78 -8.57
N ARG A 167 7.89 -1.94 -7.40
CA ARG A 167 7.72 -3.11 -6.54
C ARG A 167 7.45 -2.64 -5.12
N CYS A 168 6.56 -3.33 -4.43
CA CYS A 168 6.27 -3.10 -3.02
C CYS A 168 7.07 -4.07 -2.16
N ARG A 169 7.48 -3.65 -0.97
CA ARG A 169 7.83 -4.59 0.09
C ARG A 169 6.56 -5.27 0.59
N VAL A 170 6.64 -6.54 0.94
CA VAL A 170 5.49 -7.33 1.36
C VAL A 170 5.78 -7.97 2.72
N THR A 171 4.85 -7.80 3.66
CA THR A 171 4.87 -8.45 4.97
C THR A 171 3.51 -9.12 5.18
N GLY A 172 3.49 -10.44 5.32
CA GLY A 172 2.27 -11.20 5.59
C GLY A 172 2.21 -11.72 7.02
N GLY A 173 1.00 -12.08 7.47
CA GLY A 173 0.79 -12.78 8.74
C GLY A 173 0.48 -11.89 9.94
N VAL A 174 0.42 -10.58 9.80
CA VAL A 174 0.11 -9.66 10.92
C VAL A 174 -1.35 -9.81 11.33
N LEU A 175 -1.59 -10.37 12.52
CA LEU A 175 -2.94 -10.73 13.03
C LEU A 175 -3.69 -11.67 12.08
N SER A 176 -3.01 -12.65 11.49
CA SER A 176 -3.56 -13.60 10.51
C SER A 176 -4.72 -14.41 11.07
N GLU A 177 -4.61 -14.90 12.33
CA GLU A 177 -5.66 -15.75 12.94
C GLU A 177 -6.98 -14.98 13.15
N PRO A 178 -7.03 -13.77 13.76
CA PRO A 178 -8.26 -12.98 13.84
C PRO A 178 -8.90 -12.69 12.47
N ALA A 179 -8.09 -12.42 11.43
CA ALA A 179 -8.59 -12.16 10.08
C ALA A 179 -9.18 -13.43 9.45
N GLY A 180 -8.46 -14.53 9.52
CA GLY A 180 -8.90 -15.83 9.01
C GLY A 180 -10.17 -16.33 9.68
N GLU A 181 -10.30 -16.16 11.00
CA GLU A 181 -11.51 -16.54 11.74
C GLU A 181 -12.72 -15.71 11.30
N LEU A 182 -12.56 -14.41 11.10
CA LEU A 182 -13.64 -13.55 10.61
C LEU A 182 -14.16 -14.01 9.24
N LEU A 183 -13.26 -14.34 8.32
CA LEU A 183 -13.60 -14.87 7.00
C LEU A 183 -14.29 -16.23 7.09
N ARG A 184 -13.74 -17.16 7.89
CA ARG A 184 -14.33 -18.51 8.08
C ARG A 184 -15.78 -18.41 8.58
N ARG A 185 -16.04 -17.61 9.61
CA ARG A 185 -17.37 -17.41 10.18
C ARG A 185 -18.36 -16.84 9.15
N PHE A 186 -17.95 -15.86 8.40
CA PHE A 186 -18.77 -15.24 7.38
C PHE A 186 -19.21 -16.27 6.31
N PHE A 187 -18.26 -17.01 5.75
CA PHE A 187 -18.59 -18.00 4.72
C PHE A 187 -19.36 -19.21 5.26
N GLN A 188 -19.14 -19.60 6.53
CA GLN A 188 -19.95 -20.63 7.17
C GLN A 188 -21.41 -20.18 7.34
N ALA A 189 -21.65 -18.97 7.79
CA ALA A 189 -22.99 -18.42 7.92
C ALA A 189 -23.71 -18.38 6.55
N ARG A 190 -23.04 -17.92 5.50
CA ARG A 190 -23.62 -17.86 4.14
C ARG A 190 -23.99 -19.22 3.57
N ARG A 191 -23.20 -20.27 3.82
CA ARG A 191 -23.55 -21.61 3.37
C ARG A 191 -24.81 -22.15 4.04
N ARG A 192 -25.06 -21.79 5.31
CA ARG A 192 -26.26 -22.21 6.04
C ARG A 192 -27.54 -21.52 5.56
N THR A 193 -27.43 -20.31 5.02
CA THR A 193 -28.59 -19.57 4.50
C THR A 193 -28.90 -19.85 3.04
N ALA A 194 -28.01 -20.54 2.31
CA ALA A 194 -28.19 -20.91 0.90
C ALA A 194 -28.76 -22.33 0.70
N THR A 195 -29.03 -23.05 1.80
CA THR A 195 -29.68 -24.36 1.83
C THR A 195 -31.11 -24.23 2.32
#